data_ce18e11f0e30501e389e673c07c84862
#
_entry.id   ce18e11f0e30501e389e673c07c84862
#
_cell.length_a   1.000
_cell.length_b   1.000
_cell.length_c   1.000
_cell.angle_alpha   90.00
_cell.angle_beta   90.00
_cell.angle_gamma   90.00
#
_symmetry.space_group_name_H-M   'P 1'
#
loop_
_entity.id
_entity.type
_entity.pdbx_description
1 polymer ?
#
loop_
_entity_poly.entity_id
_entity_poly.type
_entity_poly.pdbx_seq_one_letter_code
_entity_poly.pdbx_strand_id
1 'polypeptide(L)'
;PGYRIEGAMNYKVGETGLIDQMHDISISYDDAHVPVDYLNARRANGQKTTFYTCCGPDRPNTFTFSDPAESAYLGWHASTLGFDGFLRWAYNSWPVRPCQDSRFITWASGDCYLAYPTGSSIRMERLTEGIQAYEKLRILRPTLNAAQQKQLDKALEPFRPVVYDTTLDAAQAVNAAKATLKKLS
;
A
#
# COMPACT_ATOMS: atom_id res chain seq x y z
N PRO A 1 22.90 -3.93 -21.40
CA PRO A 1 21.76 -4.02 -20.49
C PRO A 1 21.82 -2.85 -19.54
N GLY A 2 20.86 -1.89 -19.67
CA GLY A 2 20.79 -0.75 -18.79
C GLY A 2 20.37 -1.18 -17.40
N TYR A 3 20.98 -0.62 -16.36
CA TYR A 3 20.55 -0.79 -14.99
C TYR A 3 19.20 -0.09 -14.79
N ARG A 4 18.26 -0.74 -14.09
CA ARG A 4 17.02 -0.11 -13.65
C ARG A 4 17.28 0.59 -12.34
N ILE A 5 16.92 1.86 -12.26
CA ILE A 5 17.07 2.66 -11.04
C ILE A 5 15.74 2.67 -10.32
N GLU A 6 15.78 2.34 -9.04
CA GLU A 6 14.64 2.43 -8.13
C GLU A 6 14.92 3.52 -7.08
N GLY A 7 13.90 4.26 -6.71
CA GLY A 7 14.02 5.30 -5.69
C GLY A 7 12.78 5.40 -4.81
N ALA A 8 12.99 5.53 -3.49
CA ALA A 8 11.96 5.93 -2.55
C ALA A 8 12.08 7.44 -2.31
N MET A 9 10.98 8.17 -2.47
CA MET A 9 10.99 9.62 -2.62
C MET A 9 10.02 10.30 -1.64
N ASN A 10 10.50 11.35 -0.97
CA ASN A 10 9.67 12.28 -0.20
C ASN A 10 9.28 13.51 -1.02
N TYR A 11 9.23 13.41 -2.34
CA TYR A 11 8.96 14.53 -3.22
C TYR A 11 7.58 14.40 -3.85
N LYS A 12 6.98 15.55 -4.10
CA LYS A 12 5.81 15.63 -4.96
C LYS A 12 6.21 15.28 -6.39
N VAL A 13 5.41 14.45 -7.02
CA VAL A 13 5.57 14.08 -8.42
C VAL A 13 5.53 15.34 -9.30
N GLY A 14 6.48 15.46 -10.22
CA GLY A 14 6.59 16.59 -11.15
C GLY A 14 7.49 17.72 -10.68
N GLU A 15 8.04 17.68 -9.47
CA GLU A 15 8.96 18.72 -8.98
C GLU A 15 10.38 18.60 -9.52
N THR A 16 10.80 17.40 -9.94
CA THR A 16 12.11 17.21 -10.60
C THR A 16 11.98 16.20 -11.74
N GLY A 17 12.36 16.59 -12.96
CA GLY A 17 12.34 15.74 -14.16
C GLY A 17 13.25 14.51 -14.10
N LEU A 18 14.12 14.38 -13.09
CA LEU A 18 14.95 13.20 -12.86
C LEU A 18 14.14 12.01 -12.33
N ILE A 19 13.13 12.27 -11.51
CA ILE A 19 12.25 11.22 -10.94
C ILE A 19 11.50 10.49 -12.05
N ASP A 20 11.06 11.24 -13.05
CA ASP A 20 10.30 10.68 -14.17
C ASP A 20 11.12 9.70 -15.02
N GLN A 21 12.45 9.81 -14.97
CA GLN A 21 13.36 8.94 -15.69
C GLN A 21 13.66 7.62 -14.96
N MET A 22 13.39 7.52 -13.66
CA MET A 22 13.59 6.30 -12.90
C MET A 22 12.61 5.23 -13.33
N HIS A 23 13.08 3.98 -13.38
CA HIS A 23 12.23 2.86 -13.76
C HIS A 23 11.13 2.62 -12.71
N ASP A 24 11.51 2.50 -11.45
CA ASP A 24 10.60 2.29 -10.33
C ASP A 24 10.73 3.43 -9.33
N ILE A 25 9.61 4.05 -8.97
CA ILE A 25 9.56 5.05 -7.91
C ILE A 25 8.57 4.61 -6.85
N SER A 26 8.92 4.86 -5.59
CA SER A 26 8.03 4.70 -4.45
C SER A 26 7.86 6.05 -3.76
N ILE A 27 6.64 6.53 -3.66
CA ILE A 27 6.29 7.85 -3.16
C ILE A 27 5.84 7.73 -1.71
N SER A 28 6.25 8.66 -0.84
CA SER A 28 5.75 8.70 0.52
C SER A 28 4.22 8.76 0.53
N TYR A 29 3.58 8.03 1.44
CA TYR A 29 2.12 8.06 1.59
C TYR A 29 1.57 9.48 1.68
N ASP A 30 2.24 10.35 2.44
CA ASP A 30 1.81 11.74 2.64
C ASP A 30 1.89 12.58 1.36
N ASP A 31 2.72 12.17 0.40
CA ASP A 31 2.91 12.84 -0.90
C ASP A 31 2.25 12.08 -2.06
N ALA A 32 1.53 10.99 -1.78
CA ALA A 32 0.94 10.10 -2.79
C ALA A 32 -0.30 10.69 -3.51
N HIS A 33 -0.35 12.01 -3.64
CA HIS A 33 -1.34 12.75 -4.43
C HIS A 33 -0.99 12.74 -5.92
N VAL A 34 -1.04 11.58 -6.54
CA VAL A 34 -0.56 11.40 -7.91
C VAL A 34 -1.73 11.28 -8.87
N PRO A 35 -1.78 12.11 -9.93
CA PRO A 35 -2.81 11.96 -10.96
C PRO A 35 -2.76 10.58 -11.62
N VAL A 36 -3.92 9.97 -11.80
CA VAL A 36 -4.01 8.64 -12.41
C VAL A 36 -3.42 8.61 -13.84
N ASP A 37 -3.51 9.70 -14.56
CA ASP A 37 -2.93 9.82 -15.91
C ASP A 37 -1.40 9.75 -15.88
N TYR A 38 -0.77 10.32 -14.85
CA TYR A 38 0.68 10.18 -14.64
C TYR A 38 1.07 8.72 -14.38
N LEU A 39 0.32 8.02 -13.50
CA LEU A 39 0.54 6.60 -13.24
C LEU A 39 0.41 5.76 -14.51
N ASN A 40 -0.62 6.05 -15.31
CA ASN A 40 -0.86 5.37 -16.58
C ASN A 40 0.24 5.64 -17.62
N ALA A 41 0.71 6.88 -17.73
CA ALA A 41 1.81 7.25 -18.63
C ALA A 41 3.11 6.51 -18.26
N ARG A 42 3.46 6.46 -16.99
CA ARG A 42 4.62 5.71 -16.51
C ARG A 42 4.49 4.21 -16.83
N ARG A 43 3.32 3.64 -16.56
CA ARG A 43 3.05 2.21 -16.86
C ARG A 43 3.14 1.91 -18.35
N ALA A 44 2.65 2.82 -19.21
CA ALA A 44 2.77 2.68 -20.67
C ALA A 44 4.24 2.69 -21.13
N ASN A 45 5.12 3.36 -20.41
CA ASN A 45 6.58 3.36 -20.64
C ASN A 45 7.31 2.16 -19.96
N GLY A 46 6.58 1.21 -19.39
CA GLY A 46 7.16 0.07 -18.68
C GLY A 46 7.75 0.40 -17.30
N GLN A 47 7.46 1.59 -16.79
CA GLN A 47 7.86 2.06 -15.46
C GLN A 47 6.83 1.69 -14.42
N LYS A 48 7.21 1.69 -13.14
CA LYS A 48 6.33 1.39 -12.01
C LYS A 48 6.30 2.53 -11.02
N THR A 49 5.14 2.68 -10.37
CA THR A 49 4.95 3.66 -9.30
C THR A 49 4.23 3.00 -8.14
N THR A 50 4.91 2.92 -7.02
CA THR A 50 4.37 2.44 -5.75
C THR A 50 4.29 3.59 -4.75
N PHE A 51 3.67 3.37 -3.61
CA PHE A 51 3.80 4.24 -2.45
C PHE A 51 4.35 3.45 -1.26
N TYR A 52 4.85 4.17 -0.25
CA TYR A 52 5.39 3.54 0.94
C TYR A 52 4.93 4.22 2.23
N THR A 53 4.96 3.47 3.32
CA THR A 53 4.90 3.98 4.69
C THR A 53 6.20 3.63 5.41
N CYS A 54 6.60 4.50 6.35
CA CYS A 54 7.76 4.27 7.23
C CYS A 54 7.43 4.73 8.65
N CYS A 55 8.24 5.59 9.25
CA CYS A 55 7.94 6.24 10.54
C CYS A 55 6.71 7.17 10.50
N GLY A 56 6.20 7.48 9.33
CA GLY A 56 4.94 8.20 9.05
C GLY A 56 4.22 7.59 7.85
N PRO A 57 2.93 7.92 7.69
CA PRO A 57 2.06 8.56 8.68
C PRO A 57 1.83 7.65 9.90
N ASP A 58 1.26 8.21 10.99
CA ASP A 58 0.84 7.38 12.13
C ASP A 58 -0.22 6.36 11.74
N ARG A 59 -1.10 6.73 10.81
CA ARG A 59 -2.16 5.89 10.24
C ARG A 59 -2.41 6.27 8.75
N PRO A 60 -2.62 5.30 7.85
CA PRO A 60 -2.53 3.86 8.07
C PRO A 60 -1.05 3.43 8.12
N ASN A 61 -0.72 2.51 9.00
CA ASN A 61 0.65 2.00 9.12
C ASN A 61 0.68 0.52 9.54
N THR A 62 1.89 -0.02 9.69
CA THR A 62 2.15 -1.41 10.06
C THR A 62 2.99 -1.53 11.33
N PHE A 63 2.81 -0.61 12.28
CA PHE A 63 3.46 -0.70 13.60
C PHE A 63 2.89 -1.85 14.43
N THR A 64 3.59 -2.26 15.49
CA THR A 64 3.07 -3.30 16.38
C THR A 64 1.80 -2.90 17.11
N PHE A 65 1.55 -1.60 17.23
CA PHE A 65 0.38 -1.00 17.86
C PHE A 65 -0.68 -0.48 16.86
N SER A 66 -0.39 -0.54 15.55
CA SER A 66 -1.40 -0.23 14.51
C SER A 66 -2.52 -1.27 14.52
N ASP A 67 -3.74 -0.85 14.17
CA ASP A 67 -4.80 -1.82 13.87
C ASP A 67 -4.31 -2.76 12.75
N PRO A 68 -4.33 -4.08 12.96
CA PRO A 68 -3.90 -5.02 11.92
C PRO A 68 -4.64 -4.86 10.59
N ALA A 69 -5.88 -4.34 10.59
CA ALA A 69 -6.63 -4.08 9.38
C ALA A 69 -6.03 -2.97 8.52
N GLU A 70 -5.26 -2.05 9.09
CA GLU A 70 -4.54 -1.02 8.33
C GLU A 70 -3.53 -1.64 7.37
N SER A 71 -2.89 -2.74 7.74
CA SER A 71 -1.99 -3.48 6.83
C SER A 71 -2.75 -4.02 5.61
N ALA A 72 -3.96 -4.55 5.78
CA ALA A 72 -4.78 -4.97 4.65
C ALA A 72 -5.29 -3.77 3.83
N TYR A 73 -5.69 -2.68 4.50
CA TYR A 73 -6.13 -1.43 3.87
C TYR A 73 -5.13 -0.93 2.81
N LEU A 74 -3.82 -1.00 3.08
CA LEU A 74 -2.78 -0.52 2.16
C LEU A 74 -2.86 -1.16 0.77
N GLY A 75 -3.19 -2.44 0.67
CA GLY A 75 -3.38 -3.12 -0.62
C GLY A 75 -4.62 -2.66 -1.37
N TRP A 76 -5.73 -2.45 -0.67
CA TRP A 76 -6.95 -1.88 -1.23
C TRP A 76 -6.73 -0.44 -1.73
N HIS A 77 -6.07 0.38 -0.92
CA HIS A 77 -5.72 1.75 -1.25
C HIS A 77 -4.84 1.84 -2.49
N ALA A 78 -3.78 1.01 -2.58
CA ALA A 78 -2.93 0.91 -3.77
C ALA A 78 -3.74 0.66 -5.04
N SER A 79 -4.62 -0.35 -5.01
CA SER A 79 -5.46 -0.70 -6.15
C SER A 79 -6.48 0.40 -6.51
N THR A 80 -7.03 1.07 -5.49
CA THR A 80 -8.07 2.10 -5.69
C THR A 80 -7.51 3.37 -6.31
N LEU A 81 -6.30 3.77 -5.92
CA LEU A 81 -5.61 4.95 -6.48
C LEU A 81 -4.82 4.64 -7.76
N GLY A 82 -4.73 3.37 -8.16
CA GLY A 82 -4.05 2.97 -9.40
C GLY A 82 -2.54 2.86 -9.28
N PHE A 83 -1.99 2.74 -8.07
CA PHE A 83 -0.58 2.42 -7.87
C PHE A 83 -0.27 0.98 -8.31
N ASP A 84 0.98 0.72 -8.66
CA ASP A 84 1.45 -0.61 -9.06
C ASP A 84 1.75 -1.51 -7.85
N GLY A 85 1.71 -0.97 -6.64
CA GLY A 85 1.90 -1.70 -5.40
C GLY A 85 2.23 -0.81 -4.20
N PHE A 86 2.68 -1.45 -3.15
CA PHE A 86 3.11 -0.88 -1.89
C PHE A 86 4.52 -1.34 -1.55
N LEU A 87 5.35 -0.43 -1.09
CA LEU A 87 6.70 -0.70 -0.60
C LEU A 87 6.75 -0.47 0.91
N ARG A 88 7.30 -1.42 1.64
CA ARG A 88 7.65 -1.20 3.04
C ARG A 88 9.16 -0.93 3.12
N TRP A 89 9.55 0.20 3.71
CA TRP A 89 10.93 0.65 3.73
C TRP A 89 11.88 -0.31 4.45
N ALA A 90 11.37 -1.05 5.45
CA ALA A 90 12.12 -2.08 6.16
C ALA A 90 11.22 -3.30 6.44
N TYR A 91 11.73 -4.49 6.12
CA TYR A 91 10.98 -5.75 6.18
C TYR A 91 11.41 -6.63 7.35
N ASN A 92 12.71 -6.70 7.63
CA ASN A 92 13.32 -7.64 8.58
C ASN A 92 14.54 -7.05 9.30
N SER A 93 14.57 -5.75 9.52
CA SER A 93 15.60 -5.09 10.30
C SER A 93 15.23 -5.18 11.79
N TRP A 94 15.67 -6.25 12.45
CA TRP A 94 15.28 -6.57 13.81
C TRP A 94 16.10 -5.85 14.87
N PRO A 95 15.49 -5.45 16.00
CA PRO A 95 16.21 -5.20 17.24
C PRO A 95 16.81 -6.49 17.79
N VAL A 96 17.64 -6.40 18.83
CA VAL A 96 18.36 -7.56 19.40
C VAL A 96 17.40 -8.68 19.83
N ARG A 97 16.23 -8.33 20.35
CA ARG A 97 15.22 -9.27 20.87
C ARG A 97 13.81 -8.89 20.41
N PRO A 98 13.48 -9.02 19.11
CA PRO A 98 12.23 -8.49 18.53
C PRO A 98 10.96 -9.09 19.14
N CYS A 99 11.03 -10.31 19.70
CA CYS A 99 9.90 -10.96 20.39
C CYS A 99 9.70 -10.48 21.83
N GLN A 100 10.66 -9.74 22.40
CA GLN A 100 10.59 -9.21 23.76
C GLN A 100 10.47 -7.70 23.77
N ASP A 101 11.15 -7.03 22.86
CA ASP A 101 11.15 -5.59 22.72
C ASP A 101 11.13 -5.23 21.23
N SER A 102 10.04 -4.65 20.78
CA SER A 102 9.83 -4.27 19.38
C SER A 102 10.37 -2.88 19.02
N ARG A 103 10.92 -2.14 19.99
CA ARG A 103 11.52 -0.83 19.78
C ARG A 103 12.89 -0.97 19.12
N PHE A 104 13.17 -0.08 18.18
CA PHE A 104 14.46 -0.07 17.49
C PHE A 104 14.99 1.36 17.40
N ILE A 105 15.87 1.72 18.33
CA ILE A 105 16.45 3.08 18.45
C ILE A 105 15.33 4.12 18.61
N THR A 106 15.24 5.07 17.68
CA THR A 106 14.24 6.16 17.66
C THR A 106 12.97 5.82 16.87
N TRP A 107 12.95 4.66 16.21
CA TRP A 107 11.84 4.25 15.38
C TRP A 107 10.68 3.70 16.20
N ALA A 108 9.48 3.90 15.72
CA ALA A 108 8.29 3.34 16.34
C ALA A 108 8.34 1.81 16.40
N SER A 109 7.72 1.22 17.40
CA SER A 109 7.72 -0.23 17.58
C SER A 109 7.19 -0.97 16.36
N GLY A 110 8.03 -1.83 15.75
CA GLY A 110 7.70 -2.60 14.56
C GLY A 110 7.86 -1.84 13.25
N ASP A 111 8.33 -0.60 13.25
CA ASP A 111 8.56 0.16 12.03
C ASP A 111 9.60 -0.51 11.12
N CYS A 112 10.66 -1.07 11.72
CA CYS A 112 11.78 -1.64 11.00
C CYS A 112 11.57 -3.08 10.52
N TYR A 113 10.44 -3.72 10.81
CA TYR A 113 10.18 -5.10 10.40
C TYR A 113 8.70 -5.47 10.38
N LEU A 114 8.34 -6.36 9.47
CA LEU A 114 7.02 -6.99 9.35
C LEU A 114 7.05 -8.46 9.76
N ALA A 115 8.11 -9.17 9.38
CA ALA A 115 8.34 -10.56 9.77
C ALA A 115 9.27 -10.63 10.97
N TYR A 116 9.11 -11.67 11.79
CA TYR A 116 10.01 -11.98 12.91
C TYR A 116 11.06 -13.02 12.49
N PRO A 117 12.19 -13.16 13.20
CA PRO A 117 13.19 -14.20 12.89
C PRO A 117 12.61 -15.62 12.91
N THR A 118 11.54 -15.81 13.69
CA THR A 118 10.89 -17.12 13.89
C THR A 118 9.67 -17.32 13.01
N GLY A 119 9.28 -16.32 12.18
CA GLY A 119 8.12 -16.46 11.31
C GLY A 119 7.40 -15.15 11.00
N SER A 120 6.16 -15.26 10.60
CA SER A 120 5.30 -14.16 10.21
C SER A 120 4.78 -13.36 11.41
N SER A 121 4.06 -12.28 11.13
CA SER A 121 3.31 -11.49 12.11
C SER A 121 1.88 -11.28 11.63
N ILE A 122 0.98 -10.94 12.55
CA ILE A 122 -0.39 -10.54 12.15
C ILE A 122 -0.40 -9.39 11.14
N ARG A 123 0.55 -8.47 11.23
CA ARG A 123 0.72 -7.36 10.30
C ARG A 123 1.07 -7.86 8.89
N MET A 124 2.01 -8.81 8.81
CA MET A 124 2.41 -9.44 7.55
C MET A 124 1.27 -10.26 6.93
N GLU A 125 0.55 -11.04 7.74
CA GLU A 125 -0.60 -11.82 7.26
C GLU A 125 -1.70 -10.90 6.72
N ARG A 126 -1.99 -9.80 7.41
CA ARG A 126 -2.97 -8.82 6.96
C ARG A 126 -2.50 -8.05 5.72
N LEU A 127 -1.21 -7.73 5.61
CA LEU A 127 -0.66 -7.15 4.38
C LEU A 127 -0.76 -8.13 3.21
N THR A 128 -0.47 -9.41 3.43
CA THR A 128 -0.65 -10.48 2.43
C THR A 128 -2.09 -10.55 1.94
N GLU A 129 -3.07 -10.44 2.84
CA GLU A 129 -4.49 -10.34 2.48
C GLU A 129 -4.77 -9.12 1.57
N GLY A 130 -4.20 -7.96 1.90
CA GLY A 130 -4.29 -6.76 1.06
C GLY A 130 -3.69 -6.94 -0.33
N ILE A 131 -2.54 -7.60 -0.42
CA ILE A 131 -1.88 -7.94 -1.70
C ILE A 131 -2.76 -8.89 -2.52
N GLN A 132 -3.35 -9.90 -1.90
CA GLN A 132 -4.27 -10.83 -2.57
C GLN A 132 -5.52 -10.11 -3.10
N ALA A 133 -6.05 -9.14 -2.35
CA ALA A 133 -7.17 -8.33 -2.79
C ALA A 133 -6.79 -7.45 -3.98
N TYR A 134 -5.63 -6.82 -3.94
CA TYR A 134 -5.05 -6.04 -5.05
C TYR A 134 -5.00 -6.88 -6.34
N GLU A 135 -4.42 -8.09 -6.27
CA GLU A 135 -4.31 -8.97 -7.43
C GLU A 135 -5.67 -9.44 -7.96
N LYS A 136 -6.62 -9.76 -7.07
CA LYS A 136 -7.99 -10.10 -7.47
C LYS A 136 -8.67 -8.93 -8.19
N LEU A 137 -8.54 -7.72 -7.68
CA LEU A 137 -9.08 -6.52 -8.31
C LEU A 137 -8.47 -6.30 -9.69
N ARG A 138 -7.17 -6.48 -9.84
CA ARG A 138 -6.46 -6.33 -11.11
C ARG A 138 -6.97 -7.33 -12.17
N ILE A 139 -7.25 -8.56 -11.76
CA ILE A 139 -7.75 -9.62 -12.66
C ILE A 139 -9.24 -9.44 -12.96
N LEU A 140 -10.04 -9.13 -11.96
CA LEU A 140 -11.49 -9.12 -12.08
C LEU A 140 -12.04 -7.84 -12.75
N ARG A 141 -11.50 -6.68 -12.41
CA ARG A 141 -12.02 -5.39 -12.88
C ARG A 141 -12.23 -5.31 -14.40
N PRO A 142 -11.31 -5.78 -15.28
CA PRO A 142 -11.51 -5.75 -16.71
C PRO A 142 -12.67 -6.64 -17.23
N THR A 143 -13.13 -7.61 -16.44
CA THR A 143 -14.18 -8.56 -16.84
C THR A 143 -15.58 -8.12 -16.39
N LEU A 144 -15.69 -7.09 -15.54
CA LEU A 144 -16.95 -6.64 -14.98
C LEU A 144 -17.76 -5.81 -15.97
N ASN A 145 -19.07 -6.01 -15.97
CA ASN A 145 -20.00 -5.12 -16.68
C ASN A 145 -20.18 -3.79 -15.92
N ALA A 146 -20.83 -2.81 -16.53
CA ALA A 146 -20.99 -1.46 -15.97
C ALA A 146 -21.69 -1.43 -14.59
N ALA A 147 -22.70 -2.27 -14.37
CA ALA A 147 -23.40 -2.35 -13.08
C ALA A 147 -22.49 -2.92 -11.99
N GLN A 148 -21.74 -3.96 -12.30
CA GLN A 148 -20.76 -4.58 -11.41
C GLN A 148 -19.61 -3.63 -11.10
N GLN A 149 -19.11 -2.89 -12.10
CA GLN A 149 -18.09 -1.85 -11.91
C GLN A 149 -18.57 -0.80 -10.92
N LYS A 150 -19.79 -0.29 -11.08
CA LYS A 150 -20.39 0.70 -10.18
C LYS A 150 -20.52 0.15 -8.74
N GLN A 151 -20.88 -1.14 -8.60
CA GLN A 151 -20.95 -1.78 -7.30
C GLN A 151 -19.57 -1.91 -6.65
N LEU A 152 -18.57 -2.29 -7.42
CA LEU A 152 -17.19 -2.36 -6.96
C LEU A 152 -16.67 -0.97 -6.56
N ASP A 153 -16.87 0.04 -7.40
CA ASP A 153 -16.40 1.40 -7.13
C ASP A 153 -16.99 1.96 -5.84
N LYS A 154 -18.27 1.68 -5.57
CA LYS A 154 -18.91 2.03 -4.29
C LYS A 154 -18.24 1.35 -3.10
N ALA A 155 -17.85 0.09 -3.24
CA ALA A 155 -17.16 -0.64 -2.16
C ALA A 155 -15.73 -0.12 -1.93
N LEU A 156 -15.13 0.52 -2.92
CA LEU A 156 -13.79 1.07 -2.88
C LEU A 156 -13.72 2.52 -2.36
N GLU A 157 -14.88 3.19 -2.19
CA GLU A 157 -14.91 4.58 -1.69
C GLU A 157 -14.12 4.82 -0.40
N PRO A 158 -14.13 3.94 0.62
CA PRO A 158 -13.35 4.13 1.84
C PRO A 158 -11.83 4.15 1.63
N PHE A 159 -11.34 3.63 0.49
CA PHE A 159 -9.93 3.53 0.16
C PHE A 159 -9.45 4.64 -0.79
N ARG A 160 -10.33 5.56 -1.22
CA ARG A 160 -10.00 6.67 -2.12
C ARG A 160 -9.31 7.86 -1.46
N PRO A 161 -9.64 8.21 -0.20
CA PRO A 161 -9.02 9.38 0.40
C PRO A 161 -7.51 9.25 0.44
N VAL A 162 -6.80 10.25 -0.06
CA VAL A 162 -5.34 10.30 -0.05
C VAL A 162 -4.83 10.54 1.37
N VAL A 163 -5.56 11.36 2.13
CA VAL A 163 -5.35 11.48 3.57
C VAL A 163 -6.26 10.48 4.27
N TYR A 164 -5.68 9.62 5.07
CA TYR A 164 -6.42 8.59 5.80
C TYR A 164 -7.42 9.22 6.78
N ASP A 165 -8.66 8.78 6.69
CA ASP A 165 -9.69 9.14 7.67
C ASP A 165 -9.45 8.36 8.97
N THR A 166 -8.97 9.05 10.00
CA THR A 166 -8.66 8.44 11.30
C THR A 166 -9.89 7.93 12.05
N THR A 167 -11.10 8.30 11.61
CA THR A 167 -12.38 7.80 12.15
C THR A 167 -12.85 6.54 11.45
N LEU A 168 -12.20 6.14 10.35
CA LEU A 168 -12.55 4.94 9.59
C LEU A 168 -12.29 3.69 10.41
N ASP A 169 -13.28 2.82 10.50
CA ASP A 169 -13.09 1.43 10.90
C ASP A 169 -12.51 0.65 9.71
N ALA A 170 -11.18 0.52 9.70
CA ALA A 170 -10.46 -0.17 8.62
C ALA A 170 -10.88 -1.63 8.49
N ALA A 171 -11.19 -2.32 9.60
CA ALA A 171 -11.62 -3.71 9.59
C ALA A 171 -12.99 -3.85 8.92
N GLN A 172 -13.94 -2.99 9.26
CA GLN A 172 -15.26 -2.96 8.64
C GLN A 172 -15.15 -2.66 7.14
N ALA A 173 -14.38 -1.65 6.75
CA ALA A 173 -14.19 -1.27 5.35
C ALA A 173 -13.59 -2.43 4.53
N VAL A 174 -12.51 -3.05 5.01
CA VAL A 174 -11.86 -4.19 4.36
C VAL A 174 -12.82 -5.36 4.22
N ASN A 175 -13.56 -5.72 5.28
CA ASN A 175 -14.50 -6.84 5.26
C ASN A 175 -15.68 -6.60 4.29
N ALA A 176 -16.21 -5.37 4.23
CA ALA A 176 -17.27 -5.00 3.29
C ALA A 176 -16.81 -5.07 1.84
N ALA A 177 -15.61 -4.57 1.54
CA ALA A 177 -15.01 -4.64 0.22
C ALA A 177 -14.71 -6.08 -0.21
N LYS A 178 -14.19 -6.93 0.70
CA LYS A 178 -14.00 -8.37 0.46
C LYS A 178 -15.31 -9.09 0.14
N ALA A 179 -16.36 -8.79 0.89
CA ALA A 179 -17.68 -9.39 0.65
C ALA A 179 -18.22 -9.01 -0.74
N THR A 180 -18.00 -7.76 -1.15
CA THR A 180 -18.37 -7.29 -2.49
C THR A 180 -17.54 -7.98 -3.57
N LEU A 181 -16.22 -8.03 -3.40
CA LEU A 181 -15.31 -8.68 -4.35
C LEU A 181 -15.65 -10.17 -4.53
N LYS A 182 -15.99 -10.86 -3.44
CA LYS A 182 -16.42 -12.26 -3.48
C LYS A 182 -17.73 -12.47 -4.25
N LYS A 183 -18.66 -11.50 -4.22
CA LYS A 183 -19.94 -11.59 -4.95
C LYS A 183 -19.75 -11.34 -6.45
N LEU A 184 -18.70 -10.62 -6.82
CA LEU A 184 -18.43 -10.26 -8.20
C LEU A 184 -17.52 -11.27 -8.91
N SER A 185 -16.82 -12.11 -8.17
CA SER A 185 -15.98 -13.20 -8.69
C SER A 185 -16.77 -14.50 -8.83
#